data_e7286e49d877d8f32b4fda02416cd4f3
#
_entry.id   e7286e49d877d8f32b4fda02416cd4f3
#
_cell.length_a   1.000
_cell.length_b   1.000
_cell.length_c   1.000
_cell.angle_alpha   90.00
_cell.angle_beta   90.00
_cell.angle_gamma   90.00
#
_symmetry.space_group_name_H-M   'P 1'
#
loop_
_entity.id
_entity.type
_entity.pdbx_description
1 polymer ?
#
loop_
_entity_poly.entity_id
_entity_poly.type
_entity_poly.pdbx_seq_one_letter_code
_entity_poly.pdbx_strand_id
1 'polypeptide(L)'
;MHIADGVLTPEITAVITVVSAIAFYKAIRIIKEEEIPLTAVASAMFFIASFIHIPFGVTQIHLILLGVIGIFLGFSSFIAILIALILQALLLGYGGVVSIGVNLFIMAAPAVIVYHINKTEIFQKINEKIRFFLIGFLGAFFATLFLVAILYFSKAEYEWAAYSIFGVNI
;
A
#
# COMPACT_ATOMS: atom_id res chain seq x y z
N MET A 1 7.55 -0.46 3.18
CA MET A 1 6.81 0.33 4.19
C MET A 1 5.77 -0.63 4.80
N HIS A 2 6.08 -1.25 5.95
CA HIS A 2 5.22 -2.21 6.62
C HIS A 2 5.17 -1.90 8.10
N ILE A 3 3.99 -2.03 8.70
CA ILE A 3 3.83 -2.01 10.16
C ILE A 3 4.04 -3.44 10.64
N ALA A 4 4.93 -3.60 11.62
CA ALA A 4 5.16 -4.89 12.27
C ALA A 4 4.07 -5.18 13.32
N ASP A 5 3.96 -6.45 13.69
CA ASP A 5 3.03 -6.86 14.76
C ASP A 5 3.39 -6.19 16.10
N GLY A 6 2.37 -5.78 16.85
CA GLY A 6 2.54 -5.15 18.15
C GLY A 6 2.82 -3.64 18.12
N VAL A 7 2.96 -3.02 16.94
CA VAL A 7 3.17 -1.56 16.81
C VAL A 7 1.88 -0.78 17.06
N LEU A 8 0.75 -1.31 16.63
CA LEU A 8 -0.56 -0.68 16.77
C LEU A 8 -1.33 -1.27 17.95
N THR A 9 -2.25 -0.47 18.49
CA THR A 9 -3.21 -0.99 19.49
C THR A 9 -4.12 -2.05 18.85
N PRO A 10 -4.55 -3.07 19.62
CA PRO A 10 -5.42 -4.14 19.10
C PRO A 10 -6.72 -3.62 18.48
N GLU A 11 -7.30 -2.55 19.04
CA GLU A 11 -8.56 -1.96 18.60
C GLU A 11 -8.42 -1.37 17.20
N ILE A 12 -7.37 -0.55 16.95
CA ILE A 12 -7.10 0.05 15.65
C ILE A 12 -6.77 -1.04 14.62
N THR A 13 -5.95 -2.02 15.02
CA THR A 13 -5.61 -3.16 14.16
C THR A 13 -6.87 -3.91 13.74
N ALA A 14 -7.78 -4.22 14.68
CA ALA A 14 -9.03 -4.92 14.39
C ALA A 14 -9.94 -4.12 13.45
N VAL A 15 -10.17 -2.84 13.75
CA VAL A 15 -11.04 -1.98 12.92
C VAL A 15 -10.54 -1.89 11.49
N ILE A 16 -9.25 -1.58 11.29
CA ILE A 16 -8.70 -1.43 9.95
C ILE A 16 -8.64 -2.77 9.21
N THR A 17 -8.35 -3.86 9.91
CA THR A 17 -8.39 -5.21 9.31
C THR A 17 -9.79 -5.56 8.82
N VAL A 18 -10.84 -5.24 9.58
CA VAL A 18 -12.23 -5.45 9.15
C VAL A 18 -12.55 -4.61 7.90
N VAL A 19 -12.15 -3.33 7.87
CA VAL A 19 -12.33 -2.47 6.69
C VAL A 19 -11.62 -3.05 5.47
N SER A 20 -10.39 -3.53 5.64
CA SER A 20 -9.61 -4.18 4.59
C SER A 20 -10.26 -5.47 4.10
N ALA A 21 -10.80 -6.27 5.02
CA ALA A 21 -11.49 -7.52 4.67
C ALA A 21 -12.76 -7.25 3.86
N ILE A 22 -13.52 -6.22 4.21
CA ILE A 22 -14.70 -5.79 3.45
C ILE A 22 -14.30 -5.32 2.05
N ALA A 23 -13.23 -4.51 1.94
CA ALA A 23 -12.73 -4.04 0.66
C ALA A 23 -12.21 -5.21 -0.20
N PHE A 24 -11.48 -6.15 0.39
CA PHE A 24 -11.01 -7.36 -0.29
C PHE A 24 -12.18 -8.24 -0.77
N TYR A 25 -13.18 -8.48 0.09
CA TYR A 25 -14.38 -9.21 -0.31
C TYR A 25 -15.07 -8.55 -1.51
N LYS A 26 -15.22 -7.22 -1.47
CA LYS A 26 -15.76 -6.49 -2.62
C LYS A 26 -14.89 -6.66 -3.87
N ALA A 27 -13.57 -6.62 -3.74
CA ALA A 27 -12.65 -6.83 -4.86
C ALA A 27 -12.85 -8.19 -5.52
N ILE A 28 -12.97 -9.27 -4.71
CA ILE A 28 -13.25 -10.63 -5.22
C ILE A 28 -14.59 -10.70 -5.96
N ARG A 29 -15.60 -9.96 -5.50
CA ARG A 29 -16.95 -10.00 -6.10
C ARG A 29 -17.04 -9.26 -7.42
N ILE A 30 -16.16 -8.33 -7.68
CA ILE A 30 -16.19 -7.48 -8.88
C ILE A 30 -15.11 -7.81 -9.91
N ILE A 31 -14.08 -8.59 -9.53
CA ILE A 31 -13.01 -8.98 -10.46
C ILE A 31 -13.60 -9.81 -11.60
N LYS A 32 -13.16 -9.51 -12.81
CA LYS A 32 -13.51 -10.28 -14.00
C LYS A 32 -12.48 -11.37 -14.25
N GLU A 33 -12.90 -12.47 -14.87
CA GLU A 33 -11.99 -13.57 -15.21
C GLU A 33 -10.80 -13.11 -16.05
N GLU A 34 -11.03 -12.16 -16.95
CA GLU A 34 -10.01 -11.56 -17.82
C GLU A 34 -8.92 -10.78 -17.04
N GLU A 35 -9.24 -10.29 -15.84
CA GLU A 35 -8.34 -9.53 -14.98
C GLU A 35 -7.46 -10.43 -14.09
N ILE A 36 -7.82 -11.70 -13.94
CA ILE A 36 -7.12 -12.65 -13.04
C ILE A 36 -5.63 -12.79 -13.43
N PRO A 37 -5.26 -13.02 -14.71
CA PRO A 37 -3.85 -13.15 -15.08
C PRO A 37 -3.04 -11.89 -14.79
N LEU A 38 -3.62 -10.71 -15.08
CA LEU A 38 -2.95 -9.43 -14.80
C LEU A 38 -2.79 -9.21 -13.29
N THR A 39 -3.79 -9.58 -12.50
CA THR A 39 -3.75 -9.48 -11.03
C THR A 39 -2.65 -10.38 -10.45
N ALA A 40 -2.51 -11.61 -10.98
CA ALA A 40 -1.45 -12.53 -10.57
C ALA A 40 -0.05 -11.99 -10.90
N VAL A 41 0.14 -11.46 -12.12
CA VAL A 41 1.41 -10.84 -12.53
C VAL A 41 1.72 -9.63 -11.65
N ALA A 42 0.75 -8.76 -11.41
CA ALA A 42 0.92 -7.59 -10.57
C ALA A 42 1.29 -7.96 -9.12
N SER A 43 0.70 -9.04 -8.58
CA SER A 43 1.05 -9.58 -7.26
C SER A 43 2.51 -10.04 -7.22
N ALA A 44 2.95 -10.81 -8.22
CA ALA A 44 4.32 -11.26 -8.33
C ALA A 44 5.31 -10.09 -8.48
N MET A 45 4.98 -9.10 -9.32
CA MET A 45 5.79 -7.89 -9.48
C MET A 45 5.93 -7.12 -8.17
N PHE A 46 4.82 -6.94 -7.43
CA PHE A 46 4.85 -6.25 -6.14
C PHE A 46 5.68 -7.00 -5.11
N PHE A 47 5.57 -8.33 -5.08
CA PHE A 47 6.41 -9.18 -4.23
C PHE A 47 7.89 -9.05 -4.59
N ILE A 48 8.25 -9.17 -5.88
CA ILE A 48 9.64 -9.04 -6.35
C ILE A 48 10.19 -7.63 -6.07
N ALA A 49 9.40 -6.59 -6.28
CA ALA A 49 9.81 -5.22 -6.01
C ALA A 49 10.17 -4.98 -4.54
N SER A 50 9.63 -5.78 -3.63
CA SER A 50 9.96 -5.70 -2.21
C SER A 50 11.39 -6.12 -1.87
N PHE A 51 12.07 -6.84 -2.76
CA PHE A 51 13.50 -7.17 -2.60
C PHE A 51 14.41 -5.97 -2.93
N ILE A 52 13.91 -5.00 -3.68
CA ILE A 52 14.69 -3.82 -4.04
C ILE A 52 14.56 -2.79 -2.91
N HIS A 53 15.59 -2.77 -2.06
CA HIS A 53 15.68 -1.86 -0.93
C HIS A 53 16.69 -0.77 -1.25
N ILE A 54 16.27 0.48 -1.14
CA ILE A 54 17.15 1.63 -1.19
C ILE A 54 17.37 2.07 0.25
N PRO A 55 18.60 1.95 0.79
CA PRO A 55 18.89 2.44 2.13
C PRO A 55 18.76 3.96 2.15
N PHE A 56 17.95 4.46 3.06
CA PHE A 56 17.74 5.89 3.26
C PHE A 56 17.86 6.23 4.75
N GLY A 57 19.07 6.56 5.18
CA GLY A 57 19.38 6.81 6.58
C GLY A 57 19.12 5.59 7.46
N VAL A 58 18.28 5.74 8.48
CA VAL A 58 17.92 4.67 9.42
C VAL A 58 16.74 3.82 8.95
N THR A 59 16.14 4.16 7.81
CA THR A 59 14.99 3.45 7.22
C THR A 59 15.33 2.90 5.86
N GLN A 60 14.50 1.99 5.38
CA GLN A 60 14.61 1.40 4.05
C GLN A 60 13.39 1.76 3.21
N ILE A 61 13.62 2.30 2.03
CA ILE A 61 12.56 2.55 1.08
C ILE A 61 12.54 1.39 0.09
N HIS A 62 11.41 0.69 0.04
CA HIS A 62 11.17 -0.31 -0.99
C HIS A 62 10.66 0.37 -2.25
N LEU A 63 10.92 -0.24 -3.40
CA LEU A 63 10.28 0.19 -4.64
C LEU A 63 8.76 -0.02 -4.53
N ILE A 64 8.03 1.08 -4.43
CA ILE A 64 6.58 1.08 -4.21
C ILE A 64 5.89 1.21 -5.56
N LEU A 65 5.32 0.11 -6.06
CA LEU A 65 4.61 0.07 -7.34
C LEU A 65 3.10 0.37 -7.21
N LEU A 66 2.67 0.99 -6.11
CA LEU A 66 1.24 1.19 -5.82
C LEU A 66 0.52 1.99 -6.89
N GLY A 67 1.16 3.04 -7.40
CA GLY A 67 0.60 3.84 -8.49
C GLY A 67 0.38 3.00 -9.76
N VAL A 68 1.40 2.21 -10.13
CA VAL A 68 1.34 1.33 -11.31
C VAL A 68 0.26 0.26 -11.15
N ILE A 69 0.26 -0.44 -10.02
CA ILE A 69 -0.76 -1.45 -9.71
C ILE A 69 -2.16 -0.82 -9.72
N GLY A 70 -2.30 0.37 -9.14
CA GLY A 70 -3.56 1.08 -9.09
C GLY A 70 -4.15 1.34 -10.47
N ILE A 71 -3.37 1.93 -11.38
CA ILE A 71 -3.87 2.28 -12.72
C ILE A 71 -4.30 1.08 -13.56
N PHE A 72 -3.67 -0.08 -13.36
CA PHE A 72 -3.99 -1.30 -14.10
C PHE A 72 -5.14 -2.08 -13.46
N LEU A 73 -5.18 -2.20 -12.13
CA LEU A 73 -6.10 -3.09 -11.44
C LEU A 73 -7.26 -2.37 -10.75
N GLY A 74 -7.15 -1.06 -10.53
CA GLY A 74 -8.19 -0.33 -9.78
C GLY A 74 -8.49 -1.01 -8.44
N PHE A 75 -9.74 -1.40 -8.23
CA PHE A 75 -10.15 -2.02 -6.99
C PHE A 75 -9.60 -3.43 -6.78
N SER A 76 -9.27 -4.15 -7.87
CA SER A 76 -8.63 -5.48 -7.83
C SER A 76 -7.19 -5.43 -7.26
N SER A 77 -6.63 -4.22 -7.05
CA SER A 77 -5.37 -4.01 -6.33
C SER A 77 -5.38 -4.61 -4.92
N PHE A 78 -6.54 -4.66 -4.25
CA PHE A 78 -6.67 -5.32 -2.95
C PHE A 78 -6.30 -6.80 -3.01
N ILE A 79 -6.63 -7.49 -4.11
CA ILE A 79 -6.31 -8.92 -4.29
C ILE A 79 -4.81 -9.08 -4.52
N ALA A 80 -4.25 -8.35 -5.49
CA ALA A 80 -2.84 -8.46 -5.84
C ALA A 80 -1.92 -8.14 -4.64
N ILE A 81 -2.22 -7.06 -3.92
CA ILE A 81 -1.41 -6.62 -2.79
C ILE A 81 -1.55 -7.57 -1.60
N LEU A 82 -2.75 -8.12 -1.33
CA LEU A 82 -2.90 -9.09 -0.24
C LEU A 82 -2.07 -10.36 -0.49
N ILE A 83 -2.11 -10.91 -1.70
CA ILE A 83 -1.31 -12.09 -2.05
C ILE A 83 0.17 -11.81 -1.85
N ALA A 84 0.65 -10.65 -2.34
CA ALA A 84 2.05 -10.27 -2.17
C ALA A 84 2.44 -10.08 -0.69
N LEU A 85 1.57 -9.45 0.12
CA LEU A 85 1.81 -9.26 1.56
C LEU A 85 1.87 -10.60 2.31
N ILE A 86 1.02 -11.56 1.96
CA ILE A 86 1.08 -12.91 2.54
C ILE A 86 2.43 -13.56 2.20
N LEU A 87 2.87 -13.49 0.95
CA LEU A 87 4.17 -14.03 0.55
C LEU A 87 5.32 -13.31 1.25
N GLN A 88 5.26 -11.99 1.40
CA GLN A 88 6.26 -11.20 2.11
C GLN A 88 6.33 -11.58 3.59
N ALA A 89 5.19 -11.75 4.25
CA ALA A 89 5.16 -12.16 5.66
C ALA A 89 5.70 -13.57 5.86
N LEU A 90 5.32 -14.52 4.99
CA LEU A 90 5.71 -15.93 5.13
C LEU A 90 7.16 -16.20 4.71
N LEU A 91 7.63 -15.56 3.64
CA LEU A 91 8.94 -15.87 3.05
C LEU A 91 10.03 -14.91 3.51
N LEU A 92 9.69 -13.67 3.81
CA LEU A 92 10.65 -12.61 4.14
C LEU A 92 10.53 -12.12 5.59
N GLY A 93 9.47 -12.50 6.31
CA GLY A 93 9.21 -11.99 7.66
C GLY A 93 8.87 -10.49 7.69
N TYR A 94 8.45 -9.91 6.56
CA TYR A 94 8.12 -8.49 6.48
C TYR A 94 6.71 -8.20 6.99
N GLY A 95 6.57 -7.15 7.79
CA GLY A 95 5.32 -6.78 8.42
C GLY A 95 5.01 -7.72 9.59
N GLY A 96 3.89 -8.39 9.55
CA GLY A 96 3.46 -9.38 10.55
C GLY A 96 2.11 -9.96 10.13
N VAL A 97 1.80 -11.13 10.64
CA VAL A 97 0.55 -11.83 10.28
C VAL A 97 -0.67 -11.07 10.82
N VAL A 98 -0.56 -10.51 12.03
CA VAL A 98 -1.64 -9.73 12.67
C VAL A 98 -1.84 -8.39 11.96
N SER A 99 -0.75 -7.80 11.48
CA SER A 99 -0.76 -6.49 10.81
C SER A 99 -1.05 -6.57 9.30
N ILE A 100 -1.25 -7.77 8.71
CA ILE A 100 -1.51 -7.94 7.27
C ILE A 100 -2.70 -7.08 6.81
N GLY A 101 -3.80 -7.07 7.57
CA GLY A 101 -4.98 -6.29 7.21
C GLY A 101 -4.73 -4.78 7.19
N VAL A 102 -3.95 -4.28 8.14
CA VAL A 102 -3.55 -2.87 8.20
C VAL A 102 -2.61 -2.53 7.05
N ASN A 103 -1.60 -3.36 6.81
CA ASN A 103 -0.66 -3.18 5.70
C ASN A 103 -1.39 -3.21 4.35
N LEU A 104 -2.39 -4.08 4.21
CA LEU A 104 -3.25 -4.12 3.03
C LEU A 104 -3.98 -2.78 2.81
N PHE A 105 -4.56 -2.20 3.86
CA PHE A 105 -5.24 -0.92 3.75
C PHE A 105 -4.28 0.20 3.33
N ILE A 106 -3.14 0.32 4.02
CA ILE A 106 -2.13 1.35 3.76
C ILE A 106 -1.63 1.30 2.33
N MET A 107 -1.61 0.13 1.69
CA MET A 107 -1.07 -0.03 0.34
C MET A 107 -2.17 -0.07 -0.73
N ALA A 108 -3.25 -0.80 -0.52
CA ALA A 108 -4.26 -0.97 -1.54
C ALA A 108 -5.20 0.25 -1.67
N ALA A 109 -5.54 0.93 -0.58
CA ALA A 109 -6.39 2.11 -0.65
C ALA A 109 -5.75 3.25 -1.47
N PRO A 110 -4.45 3.61 -1.30
CA PRO A 110 -3.77 4.53 -2.20
C PRO A 110 -3.78 4.12 -3.66
N ALA A 111 -3.59 2.85 -3.97
CA ALA A 111 -3.63 2.35 -5.33
C ALA A 111 -5.00 2.62 -5.98
N VAL A 112 -6.09 2.38 -5.25
CA VAL A 112 -7.46 2.67 -5.70
C VAL A 112 -7.68 4.18 -5.87
N ILE A 113 -7.19 5.01 -4.96
CA ILE A 113 -7.30 6.48 -5.06
C ILE A 113 -6.60 6.95 -6.34
N VAL A 114 -5.37 6.50 -6.58
CA VAL A 114 -4.59 6.87 -7.77
C VAL A 114 -5.30 6.43 -9.06
N TYR A 115 -5.93 5.25 -9.07
CA TYR A 115 -6.76 4.81 -10.19
C TYR A 115 -7.88 5.80 -10.51
N HIS A 116 -8.63 6.25 -9.51
CA HIS A 116 -9.70 7.21 -9.72
C HIS A 116 -9.18 8.58 -10.15
N ILE A 117 -8.09 9.05 -9.55
CA ILE A 117 -7.43 10.30 -9.96
C ILE A 117 -6.99 10.21 -11.43
N ASN A 118 -6.35 9.10 -11.82
CA ASN A 118 -5.88 8.92 -13.20
C ASN A 118 -7.03 8.93 -14.22
N LYS A 119 -8.25 8.53 -13.83
CA LYS A 119 -9.43 8.55 -14.72
C LYS A 119 -10.07 9.93 -14.89
N THR A 120 -9.66 10.94 -14.12
CA THR A 120 -10.23 12.28 -14.26
C THR A 120 -9.78 12.94 -15.57
N GLU A 121 -10.66 13.72 -16.19
CA GLU A 121 -10.34 14.45 -17.44
C GLU A 121 -9.14 15.38 -17.28
N ILE A 122 -8.98 15.99 -16.11
CA ILE A 122 -7.86 16.90 -15.82
C ILE A 122 -6.55 16.12 -15.90
N PHE A 123 -6.50 14.92 -15.30
CA PHE A 123 -5.30 14.11 -15.24
C PHE A 123 -4.94 13.50 -16.59
N GLN A 124 -5.95 13.19 -17.41
CA GLN A 124 -5.76 12.68 -18.77
C GLN A 124 -5.22 13.75 -19.75
N LYS A 125 -5.42 15.04 -19.45
CA LYS A 125 -4.87 16.15 -20.26
C LYS A 125 -3.40 16.46 -19.95
N ILE A 126 -2.83 15.93 -18.87
CA ILE A 126 -1.44 16.13 -18.48
C ILE A 126 -0.54 15.34 -19.44
N ASN A 127 0.65 15.90 -19.74
CA ASN A 127 1.67 15.21 -20.50
C ASN A 127 1.94 13.81 -19.90
N GLU A 128 2.03 12.80 -20.74
CA GLU A 128 2.12 11.40 -20.34
C GLU A 128 3.27 11.12 -19.34
N LYS A 129 4.46 11.67 -19.60
CA LYS A 129 5.62 11.48 -18.73
C LYS A 129 5.38 12.07 -17.32
N ILE A 130 4.80 13.27 -17.28
CA ILE A 130 4.46 13.94 -16.01
C ILE A 130 3.36 13.16 -15.30
N ARG A 131 2.36 12.67 -16.04
CA ARG A 131 1.28 11.87 -15.49
C ARG A 131 1.78 10.60 -14.81
N PHE A 132 2.66 9.84 -15.45
CA PHE A 132 3.24 8.63 -14.84
C PHE A 132 4.12 8.94 -13.64
N PHE A 133 4.87 10.02 -13.67
CA PHE A 133 5.62 10.49 -12.49
C PHE A 133 4.67 10.82 -11.33
N LEU A 134 3.60 11.57 -11.59
CA LEU A 134 2.61 11.93 -10.57
C LEU A 134 1.88 10.69 -10.02
N ILE A 135 1.57 9.69 -10.85
CA ILE A 135 0.96 8.43 -10.43
C ILE A 135 1.86 7.70 -9.41
N GLY A 136 3.15 7.59 -9.71
CA GLY A 136 4.10 6.98 -8.78
C GLY A 136 4.22 7.78 -7.47
N PHE A 137 4.38 9.10 -7.59
CA PHE A 137 4.47 10.00 -6.45
C PHE A 137 3.22 9.96 -5.56
N LEU A 138 2.04 10.07 -6.14
CA LEU A 138 0.77 10.06 -5.39
C LEU A 138 0.54 8.71 -4.69
N GLY A 139 0.90 7.59 -5.33
CA GLY A 139 0.82 6.28 -4.69
C GLY A 139 1.65 6.20 -3.41
N ALA A 140 2.89 6.66 -3.45
CA ALA A 140 3.77 6.71 -2.29
C ALA A 140 3.29 7.74 -1.26
N PHE A 141 2.87 8.92 -1.70
CA PHE A 141 2.38 9.99 -0.85
C PHE A 141 1.15 9.56 -0.03
N PHE A 142 0.13 9.01 -0.66
CA PHE A 142 -1.06 8.56 0.05
C PHE A 142 -0.78 7.36 0.96
N ALA A 143 0.11 6.44 0.56
CA ALA A 143 0.51 5.34 1.43
C ALA A 143 1.20 5.84 2.71
N THR A 144 2.09 6.83 2.58
CA THR A 144 2.75 7.47 3.72
C THR A 144 1.75 8.24 4.58
N LEU A 145 0.82 8.96 3.95
CA LEU A 145 -0.23 9.69 4.67
C LEU A 145 -1.10 8.76 5.51
N PHE A 146 -1.54 7.64 4.94
CA PHE A 146 -2.34 6.65 5.68
C PHE A 146 -1.54 5.98 6.79
N LEU A 147 -0.28 5.64 6.54
CA LEU A 147 0.60 5.11 7.56
C LEU A 147 0.69 6.06 8.76
N VAL A 148 0.98 7.34 8.51
CA VAL A 148 1.12 8.34 9.57
C VAL A 148 -0.20 8.57 10.30
N ALA A 149 -1.31 8.67 9.56
CA ALA A 149 -2.63 8.83 10.18
C ALA A 149 -2.97 7.66 11.11
N ILE A 150 -2.72 6.42 10.68
CA ILE A 150 -2.99 5.22 11.47
C ILE A 150 -2.10 5.19 12.73
N LEU A 151 -0.82 5.51 12.60
CA LEU A 151 0.10 5.59 13.75
C LEU A 151 -0.35 6.67 14.75
N TYR A 152 -0.75 7.83 14.26
CA TYR A 152 -1.25 8.93 15.09
C TYR A 152 -2.51 8.54 15.89
N PHE A 153 -3.48 7.92 15.23
CA PHE A 153 -4.72 7.49 15.90
C PHE A 153 -4.52 6.29 16.82
N SER A 154 -3.51 5.48 16.59
CA SER A 154 -3.19 4.34 17.45
C SER A 154 -2.66 4.76 18.83
N LYS A 155 -2.38 6.05 19.07
CA LYS A 155 -1.72 6.53 20.30
C LYS A 155 -0.51 5.67 20.70
N ALA A 156 0.06 4.97 19.73
CA ALA A 156 1.30 4.25 19.95
C ALA A 156 2.32 5.29 20.41
N GLU A 157 3.10 5.01 21.44
CA GLU A 157 4.18 5.88 21.97
C GLU A 157 5.30 6.14 20.94
N TYR A 158 5.01 5.91 19.67
CA TYR A 158 5.88 6.04 18.52
C TYR A 158 5.70 7.38 17.79
N GLU A 159 5.60 8.49 18.51
CA GLU A 159 5.82 9.82 17.92
C GLU A 159 7.13 9.84 17.10
N TRP A 160 8.13 9.11 17.57
CA TRP A 160 9.42 8.89 16.91
C TRP A 160 9.33 8.29 15.51
N ALA A 161 8.44 7.34 15.26
CA ALA A 161 8.31 6.68 13.97
C ALA A 161 7.73 7.63 12.92
N ALA A 162 6.79 8.48 13.30
CA ALA A 162 6.22 9.50 12.42
C ALA A 162 7.28 10.53 12.02
N TYR A 163 8.08 11.01 12.97
CA TYR A 163 9.14 11.99 12.72
C TYR A 163 10.26 11.43 11.85
N SER A 164 10.66 10.16 12.05
CA SER A 164 11.71 9.54 11.25
C SER A 164 11.30 9.30 9.79
N ILE A 165 10.01 9.08 9.53
CA ILE A 165 9.47 8.88 8.17
C ILE A 165 9.48 10.20 7.38
N PHE A 166 9.24 11.33 8.04
CA PHE A 166 9.28 12.65 7.40
C PHE A 166 10.68 13.32 7.39
N GLY A 167 11.72 12.62 7.86
CA GLY A 167 13.09 13.13 7.80
C GLY A 167 13.35 14.32 8.73
N VAL A 168 12.50 14.54 9.71
CA VAL A 168 12.74 15.56 10.75
C VAL A 168 13.57 14.90 11.84
N ASN A 169 14.88 14.92 11.67
CA ASN A 169 15.80 14.69 12.77
C ASN A 169 15.81 15.94 13.66
N ILE A 170 15.31 15.81 14.87
CA ILE A 170 15.62 16.73 15.95
C ILE A 170 16.86 16.25 16.67
#